data_367044dd4a6b90470309fd56e42eb14f
#
_entry.id   367044dd4a6b90470309fd56e42eb14f
#
_cell.length_a   1.000
_cell.length_b   1.000
_cell.length_c   1.000
_cell.angle_alpha   90.00
_cell.angle_beta   90.00
_cell.angle_gamma   90.00
#
_symmetry.space_group_name_H-M   'P 1'
#
loop_
_entity.id
_entity.type
_entity.pdbx_description
1 polymer ?
#
loop_
_entity_poly.entity_id
_entity_poly.type
_entity_poly.pdbx_seq_one_letter_code
_entity_poly.pdbx_strand_id
1 'polypeptide(L)'
;MAVAILTALEYRPDQIETLNTTSGKQSISTGDSMTILTYNTGYAGLSKDEDFFMDGGSKVMPETKDLVKHNMKGIAGILNDADADVCFLQEVDIDSKRSYHINEKAYYEKALGVDGIFACNFKCVYVPYPLPTIGKVESGLVTYSDYKVSEASRIALPESFKWPVKTCNLKRCMLETRIPIKGSDKELVLINFHLEAYDSGEGKIAQRKVLVKKLKEEYEKGNYVIAGGDFNQTFDGMDTYPIHDK
;
A
#
# COMPACT_ATOMS: atom_id res chain seq x y z
N MET A 1 -13.20 26.06 -13.63
CA MET A 1 -12.30 25.46 -14.65
C MET A 1 -11.39 24.40 -14.06
N ALA A 2 -10.62 24.63 -12.99
CA ALA A 2 -9.72 23.63 -12.39
C ALA A 2 -10.42 22.31 -11.97
N VAL A 3 -11.56 22.37 -11.25
CA VAL A 3 -12.31 21.19 -10.81
C VAL A 3 -12.81 20.34 -12.00
N ALA A 4 -13.23 21.00 -13.10
CA ALA A 4 -13.66 20.28 -14.31
C ALA A 4 -12.51 19.50 -14.96
N ILE A 5 -11.31 20.08 -15.01
CA ILE A 5 -10.11 19.41 -15.51
C ILE A 5 -9.76 18.22 -14.62
N LEU A 6 -9.72 18.41 -13.31
CA LEU A 6 -9.44 17.33 -12.36
C LEU A 6 -10.48 16.20 -12.42
N THR A 7 -11.76 16.55 -12.65
CA THR A 7 -12.83 15.55 -12.85
C THR A 7 -12.62 14.75 -14.14
N ALA A 8 -12.21 15.42 -15.23
CA ALA A 8 -11.94 14.75 -16.51
C ALA A 8 -10.70 13.84 -16.46
N LEU A 9 -9.72 14.18 -15.63
CA LEU A 9 -8.46 13.45 -15.44
C LEU A 9 -8.46 12.55 -14.20
N GLU A 10 -9.61 12.41 -13.53
CA GLU A 10 -9.74 11.55 -12.34
C GLU A 10 -9.35 10.11 -12.65
N TYR A 11 -8.48 9.54 -11.86
CA TYR A 11 -8.19 8.10 -11.87
C TYR A 11 -9.43 7.33 -11.40
N ARG A 12 -9.95 6.46 -12.25
CA ARG A 12 -11.17 5.67 -12.02
C ARG A 12 -10.87 4.20 -12.32
N PRO A 13 -10.24 3.50 -11.38
CA PRO A 13 -9.95 2.09 -11.55
C PRO A 13 -11.23 1.25 -11.56
N ASP A 14 -11.18 0.11 -12.24
CA ASP A 14 -12.23 -0.89 -12.16
C ASP A 14 -12.35 -1.48 -10.74
N GLN A 15 -13.50 -2.10 -10.45
CA GLN A 15 -13.73 -2.77 -9.16
C GLN A 15 -12.70 -3.87 -8.89
N ILE A 16 -12.33 -4.62 -9.93
CA ILE A 16 -11.28 -5.64 -9.91
C ILE A 16 -10.42 -5.46 -11.16
N GLU A 17 -9.12 -5.33 -10.99
CA GLU A 17 -8.14 -5.25 -12.06
C GLU A 17 -7.15 -6.42 -11.91
N THR A 18 -6.98 -7.20 -12.96
CA THR A 18 -5.93 -8.23 -13.02
C THR A 18 -4.56 -7.56 -13.15
N LEU A 19 -3.62 -7.98 -12.33
CA LEU A 19 -2.25 -7.48 -12.32
C LEU A 19 -1.28 -8.50 -12.89
N ASN A 20 -0.13 -8.02 -13.38
CA ASN A 20 0.95 -8.90 -13.78
C ASN A 20 1.52 -9.63 -12.56
N THR A 21 1.71 -10.93 -12.68
CA THR A 21 2.33 -11.74 -11.64
C THR A 21 3.84 -11.71 -11.75
N THR A 22 4.50 -12.11 -10.66
CA THR A 22 5.97 -12.23 -10.59
C THR A 22 6.38 -13.70 -10.58
N SER A 23 7.58 -13.98 -11.08
CA SER A 23 8.14 -15.32 -11.13
C SER A 23 9.01 -15.62 -9.90
N GLY A 24 8.41 -15.63 -8.70
CA GLY A 24 9.10 -16.15 -7.52
C GLY A 24 9.61 -17.57 -7.75
N LYS A 25 10.72 -17.93 -7.12
CA LYS A 25 11.41 -19.20 -7.36
C LYS A 25 10.99 -20.31 -6.40
N GLN A 26 10.42 -19.93 -5.26
CA GLN A 26 10.04 -20.86 -4.22
C GLN A 26 8.62 -21.41 -4.41
N SER A 27 8.36 -22.58 -3.84
CA SER A 27 7.03 -23.18 -3.71
C SER A 27 6.76 -23.46 -2.25
N ILE A 28 5.50 -23.32 -1.82
CA ILE A 28 5.08 -23.60 -0.45
C ILE A 28 4.28 -24.89 -0.39
N SER A 29 4.40 -25.63 0.71
CA SER A 29 3.65 -26.86 1.02
C SER A 29 2.94 -26.72 2.36
N THR A 30 1.93 -27.55 2.60
CA THR A 30 1.29 -27.58 3.92
C THR A 30 2.30 -28.01 5.00
N GLY A 31 2.37 -27.19 6.06
CA GLY A 31 3.32 -27.40 7.17
C GLY A 31 4.60 -26.58 7.08
N ASP A 32 4.87 -25.94 5.94
CA ASP A 32 5.97 -25.00 5.84
C ASP A 32 5.69 -23.74 6.70
N SER A 33 6.76 -23.13 7.22
CA SER A 33 6.71 -21.83 7.88
C SER A 33 7.05 -20.72 6.88
N MET A 34 6.49 -19.54 7.10
CA MET A 34 6.71 -18.37 6.27
C MET A 34 6.83 -17.13 7.15
N THR A 35 7.77 -16.26 6.80
CA THR A 35 7.93 -14.95 7.42
C THR A 35 7.31 -13.87 6.54
N ILE A 36 6.43 -13.06 7.12
CA ILE A 36 5.81 -11.91 6.44
C ILE A 36 6.18 -10.63 7.15
N LEU A 37 6.70 -9.67 6.39
CA LEU A 37 6.88 -8.29 6.84
C LEU A 37 5.74 -7.42 6.29
N THR A 38 5.17 -6.54 7.11
CA THR A 38 4.34 -5.43 6.64
C THR A 38 4.94 -4.11 7.06
N TYR A 39 5.04 -3.14 6.13
CA TYR A 39 5.70 -1.86 6.40
C TYR A 39 5.12 -0.74 5.53
N ASN A 40 4.52 0.28 6.19
CA ASN A 40 4.18 1.53 5.50
C ASN A 40 5.46 2.36 5.34
N THR A 41 5.92 2.56 4.10
CA THR A 41 7.19 3.21 3.79
C THR A 41 7.12 4.75 3.82
N GLY A 42 5.91 5.31 3.94
CA GLY A 42 5.71 6.76 3.96
C GLY A 42 6.34 7.46 2.76
N TYR A 43 6.22 6.88 1.55
CA TYR A 43 6.84 7.37 0.30
C TYR A 43 8.31 7.83 0.50
N ALA A 44 9.05 7.14 1.38
CA ALA A 44 10.41 7.50 1.82
C ALA A 44 10.57 8.98 2.24
N GLY A 45 9.48 9.64 2.59
CA GLY A 45 9.42 11.06 2.88
C GLY A 45 9.16 11.41 4.34
N LEU A 46 8.78 10.44 5.17
CA LEU A 46 8.40 10.66 6.57
C LEU A 46 9.52 10.23 7.52
N SER A 47 10.63 10.97 7.52
CA SER A 47 11.71 10.75 8.48
C SER A 47 11.43 11.50 9.80
N LYS A 48 12.25 11.22 10.82
CA LYS A 48 12.12 11.82 12.16
C LYS A 48 12.09 13.35 12.22
N ASP A 49 12.65 14.01 11.20
CA ASP A 49 12.77 15.46 11.11
C ASP A 49 11.69 16.08 10.18
N GLU A 50 10.74 15.25 9.71
CA GLU A 50 9.66 15.71 8.85
C GLU A 50 8.44 16.17 9.67
N ASP A 51 7.77 17.19 9.13
CA ASP A 51 6.63 17.86 9.73
C ASP A 51 5.42 17.73 8.79
N PHE A 52 4.80 16.53 8.77
CA PHE A 52 3.76 16.20 7.80
C PHE A 52 2.46 16.97 8.06
N PHE A 53 1.93 17.61 7.03
CA PHE A 53 0.78 18.51 7.14
C PHE A 53 -0.52 17.83 7.63
N MET A 54 -0.72 16.55 7.34
CA MET A 54 -1.91 15.82 7.80
C MET A 54 -1.88 15.48 9.29
N ASP A 55 -0.69 15.48 9.90
CA ASP A 55 -0.49 15.23 11.33
C ASP A 55 -0.29 16.53 12.12
N GLY A 56 -0.80 17.64 11.56
CA GLY A 56 -0.73 18.97 12.18
C GLY A 56 0.54 19.76 11.86
N GLY A 57 1.39 19.26 10.99
CA GLY A 57 2.56 19.94 10.49
C GLY A 57 2.30 20.83 9.27
N SER A 58 3.34 21.19 8.55
CA SER A 58 3.29 22.12 7.41
C SER A 58 3.90 21.60 6.11
N LYS A 59 4.74 20.56 6.18
CA LYS A 59 5.47 20.06 5.02
C LYS A 59 4.63 19.06 4.21
N VAL A 60 4.77 19.13 2.89
CA VAL A 60 4.09 18.23 1.92
C VAL A 60 5.06 17.29 1.23
N MET A 61 6.35 17.50 1.39
CA MET A 61 7.44 16.69 0.81
C MET A 61 8.75 16.95 1.56
N PRO A 62 9.70 15.99 1.53
CA PRO A 62 11.04 16.18 2.07
C PRO A 62 11.78 17.36 1.42
N GLU A 63 12.69 17.97 2.16
CA GLU A 63 13.43 19.16 1.69
C GLU A 63 14.32 18.88 0.47
N THR A 64 14.88 17.67 0.38
CA THR A 64 15.82 17.32 -0.68
C THR A 64 15.61 15.92 -1.24
N LYS A 65 15.94 15.76 -2.52
CA LYS A 65 15.95 14.46 -3.17
C LYS A 65 16.92 13.46 -2.51
N ASP A 66 18.02 13.96 -1.97
CA ASP A 66 19.03 13.11 -1.33
C ASP A 66 18.55 12.59 0.03
N LEU A 67 17.68 13.33 0.74
CA LEU A 67 17.00 12.82 1.94
C LEU A 67 16.09 11.65 1.60
N VAL A 68 15.28 11.75 0.53
CA VAL A 68 14.45 10.63 0.05
C VAL A 68 15.31 9.40 -0.27
N LYS A 69 16.42 9.58 -1.00
CA LYS A 69 17.34 8.46 -1.28
C LYS A 69 17.98 7.86 -0.03
N HIS A 70 18.32 8.71 0.95
CA HIS A 70 18.83 8.26 2.24
C HIS A 70 17.81 7.39 2.97
N ASN A 71 16.56 7.84 3.03
CA ASN A 71 15.47 7.10 3.64
C ASN A 71 15.20 5.77 2.91
N MET A 72 15.16 5.80 1.56
CA MET A 72 15.01 4.59 0.76
C MET A 72 16.11 3.56 1.04
N LYS A 73 17.36 4.02 1.23
CA LYS A 73 18.45 3.13 1.61
C LYS A 73 18.24 2.50 2.99
N GLY A 74 17.74 3.29 3.95
CA GLY A 74 17.39 2.79 5.28
C GLY A 74 16.27 1.76 5.23
N ILE A 75 15.18 2.05 4.50
CA ILE A 75 14.07 1.12 4.27
C ILE A 75 14.57 -0.17 3.63
N ALA A 76 15.36 -0.09 2.55
CA ALA A 76 15.94 -1.27 1.91
C ALA A 76 16.82 -2.09 2.86
N GLY A 77 17.55 -1.43 3.78
CA GLY A 77 18.29 -2.11 4.86
C GLY A 77 17.36 -2.92 5.76
N ILE A 78 16.28 -2.31 6.24
CA ILE A 78 15.26 -2.99 7.07
C ILE A 78 14.65 -4.19 6.34
N LEU A 79 14.31 -4.02 5.04
CA LEU A 79 13.72 -5.10 4.24
C LEU A 79 14.69 -6.29 4.09
N ASN A 80 15.97 -6.02 3.83
CA ASN A 80 16.99 -7.06 3.72
C ASN A 80 17.30 -7.71 5.08
N ASP A 81 17.38 -6.94 6.16
CA ASP A 81 17.68 -7.46 7.49
C ASP A 81 16.54 -8.33 8.05
N ALA A 82 15.29 -8.04 7.65
CA ALA A 82 14.13 -8.85 8.01
C ALA A 82 14.12 -10.22 7.34
N ASP A 83 14.78 -10.37 6.19
CA ASP A 83 14.89 -11.62 5.41
C ASP A 83 13.54 -12.35 5.29
N ALA A 84 12.49 -11.59 4.97
CA ALA A 84 11.13 -12.09 4.96
C ALA A 84 10.78 -12.68 3.59
N ASP A 85 10.14 -13.86 3.59
CA ASP A 85 9.66 -14.54 2.38
C ASP A 85 8.64 -13.70 1.60
N VAL A 86 7.89 -12.83 2.31
CA VAL A 86 6.91 -11.92 1.73
C VAL A 86 6.99 -10.56 2.40
N CYS A 87 7.03 -9.49 1.60
CA CYS A 87 6.93 -8.11 2.10
C CYS A 87 5.68 -7.42 1.56
N PHE A 88 4.83 -6.92 2.46
CA PHE A 88 3.70 -6.03 2.15
C PHE A 88 4.11 -4.59 2.41
N LEU A 89 4.28 -3.80 1.37
CA LEU A 89 4.61 -2.40 1.50
C LEU A 89 3.42 -1.51 1.15
N GLN A 90 3.24 -0.44 1.90
CA GLN A 90 2.25 0.61 1.68
C GLN A 90 2.95 1.93 1.41
N GLU A 91 2.25 2.85 0.76
CA GLU A 91 2.74 4.18 0.38
C GLU A 91 4.01 4.17 -0.48
N VAL A 92 4.12 3.23 -1.39
CA VAL A 92 5.25 3.15 -2.32
C VAL A 92 4.98 4.05 -3.53
N ASP A 93 5.74 5.12 -3.68
CA ASP A 93 5.64 6.02 -4.82
C ASP A 93 6.38 5.45 -6.05
N ILE A 94 5.78 5.60 -7.23
CA ILE A 94 6.44 5.25 -8.50
C ILE A 94 6.70 6.47 -9.37
N ASP A 95 5.89 7.53 -9.26
CA ASP A 95 6.09 8.79 -9.97
C ASP A 95 5.32 9.94 -9.27
N SER A 96 5.81 10.40 -8.13
CA SER A 96 5.21 11.47 -7.35
C SER A 96 6.15 12.65 -7.18
N LYS A 97 5.59 13.87 -7.21
CA LYS A 97 6.36 15.10 -6.93
C LYS A 97 6.98 15.06 -5.53
N ARG A 98 6.22 14.56 -4.53
CA ARG A 98 6.65 14.50 -3.12
C ARG A 98 7.88 13.62 -2.89
N SER A 99 8.10 12.63 -3.74
CA SER A 99 9.29 11.75 -3.74
C SER A 99 10.26 12.07 -4.88
N TYR A 100 10.22 13.30 -5.43
CA TYR A 100 11.10 13.76 -6.52
C TYR A 100 11.06 12.87 -7.77
N HIS A 101 9.89 12.29 -8.08
CA HIS A 101 9.69 11.37 -9.20
C HIS A 101 10.61 10.14 -9.18
N ILE A 102 11.01 9.70 -7.98
CA ILE A 102 11.78 8.47 -7.81
C ILE A 102 10.82 7.29 -7.85
N ASN A 103 11.17 6.25 -8.60
CA ASN A 103 10.46 4.97 -8.58
C ASN A 103 10.99 4.11 -7.44
N GLU A 104 10.32 4.17 -6.29
CA GLU A 104 10.69 3.42 -5.09
C GLU A 104 10.54 1.92 -5.28
N LYS A 105 9.46 1.49 -6.00
CA LYS A 105 9.25 0.08 -6.32
C LYS A 105 10.48 -0.51 -7.02
N ALA A 106 10.94 0.14 -8.09
CA ALA A 106 12.10 -0.33 -8.85
C ALA A 106 13.40 -0.32 -8.00
N TYR A 107 13.51 0.61 -7.07
CA TYR A 107 14.65 0.66 -6.15
C TYR A 107 14.65 -0.54 -5.19
N TYR A 108 13.50 -0.86 -4.58
CA TYR A 108 13.38 -1.99 -3.65
C TYR A 108 13.48 -3.33 -4.38
N GLU A 109 12.95 -3.47 -5.60
CA GLU A 109 13.17 -4.65 -6.47
C GLU A 109 14.65 -4.97 -6.64
N LYS A 110 15.43 -3.92 -6.94
CA LYS A 110 16.88 -4.07 -7.08
C LYS A 110 17.56 -4.45 -5.76
N ALA A 111 17.11 -3.90 -4.65
CA ALA A 111 17.68 -4.16 -3.33
C ALA A 111 17.38 -5.58 -2.84
N LEU A 112 16.16 -6.07 -3.06
CA LEU A 112 15.69 -7.40 -2.65
C LEU A 112 16.04 -8.51 -3.66
N GLY A 113 16.29 -8.15 -4.93
CA GLY A 113 16.50 -9.11 -6.01
C GLY A 113 15.22 -9.85 -6.42
N VAL A 114 14.05 -9.32 -6.11
CA VAL A 114 12.72 -9.89 -6.35
C VAL A 114 11.82 -8.84 -7.00
N ASP A 115 11.07 -9.23 -8.04
CA ASP A 115 10.09 -8.36 -8.66
C ASP A 115 8.87 -8.15 -7.76
N GLY A 116 8.35 -6.93 -7.70
CA GLY A 116 7.18 -6.57 -6.91
C GLY A 116 5.90 -6.47 -7.74
N ILE A 117 4.79 -6.88 -7.16
CA ILE A 117 3.45 -6.67 -7.73
C ILE A 117 2.90 -5.37 -7.16
N PHE A 118 2.52 -4.45 -8.03
CA PHE A 118 2.06 -3.10 -7.66
C PHE A 118 0.57 -2.93 -7.90
N ALA A 119 -0.16 -2.43 -6.89
CA ALA A 119 -1.54 -1.98 -7.00
C ALA A 119 -1.64 -0.48 -6.71
N CYS A 120 -2.00 0.30 -7.72
CA CYS A 120 -2.14 1.75 -7.57
C CYS A 120 -3.35 2.08 -6.67
N ASN A 121 -3.13 2.85 -5.61
CA ASN A 121 -4.20 3.33 -4.74
C ASN A 121 -4.29 4.86 -4.64
N PHE A 122 -3.30 5.59 -5.16
CA PHE A 122 -3.34 7.04 -5.29
C PHE A 122 -2.72 7.48 -6.60
N LYS A 123 -3.56 7.96 -7.52
CA LYS A 123 -3.10 8.54 -8.78
C LYS A 123 -3.85 9.83 -9.05
N CYS A 124 -3.11 10.93 -9.11
CA CYS A 124 -3.65 12.24 -9.43
C CYS A 124 -2.62 13.05 -10.20
N VAL A 125 -3.04 13.67 -11.28
CA VAL A 125 -2.16 14.51 -12.12
C VAL A 125 -1.70 15.74 -11.38
N TYR A 126 -2.51 16.25 -10.45
CA TYR A 126 -2.18 17.42 -9.63
C TYR A 126 -3.12 17.54 -8.43
N VAL A 127 -2.59 17.32 -7.23
CA VAL A 127 -3.28 17.59 -5.96
C VAL A 127 -3.06 19.05 -5.58
N PRO A 128 -4.12 19.90 -5.57
CA PRO A 128 -3.97 21.35 -5.48
C PRO A 128 -3.82 21.88 -4.05
N TYR A 129 -3.76 21.03 -3.06
CA TYR A 129 -3.68 21.38 -1.63
C TYR A 129 -2.67 20.50 -0.89
N PRO A 130 -2.22 20.93 0.32
CA PRO A 130 -2.34 22.28 0.86
C PRO A 130 -1.49 23.28 0.07
N LEU A 131 -1.04 24.37 0.68
CA LEU A 131 -0.03 25.26 0.09
C LEU A 131 1.26 25.18 0.94
N PRO A 132 2.41 24.83 0.34
CA PRO A 132 2.64 24.48 -1.08
C PRO A 132 1.90 23.19 -1.48
N THR A 133 1.59 23.04 -2.79
CA THR A 133 0.77 21.94 -3.29
C THR A 133 1.54 20.61 -3.35
N ILE A 134 0.85 19.50 -3.06
CA ILE A 134 1.41 18.14 -3.21
C ILE A 134 1.80 17.88 -4.67
N GLY A 135 0.98 18.35 -5.64
CA GLY A 135 1.25 18.16 -7.07
C GLY A 135 0.91 16.75 -7.57
N LYS A 136 1.68 16.24 -8.53
CA LYS A 136 1.47 14.89 -9.08
C LYS A 136 1.73 13.83 -8.02
N VAL A 137 0.87 12.81 -7.99
CA VAL A 137 1.04 11.60 -7.17
C VAL A 137 0.74 10.37 -8.02
N GLU A 138 1.59 9.36 -7.92
CA GLU A 138 1.33 8.00 -8.35
C GLU A 138 1.97 7.06 -7.33
N SER A 139 1.14 6.44 -6.50
CA SER A 139 1.52 5.70 -5.30
C SER A 139 0.62 4.48 -5.10
N GLY A 140 1.11 3.47 -4.38
CA GLY A 140 0.31 2.28 -4.16
C GLY A 140 0.85 1.32 -3.12
N LEU A 141 0.33 0.11 -3.24
CA LEU A 141 0.73 -1.07 -2.48
C LEU A 141 1.70 -1.88 -3.32
N VAL A 142 2.70 -2.48 -2.69
CA VAL A 142 3.59 -3.45 -3.34
C VAL A 142 3.65 -4.72 -2.50
N THR A 143 3.53 -5.86 -3.16
CA THR A 143 3.84 -7.17 -2.56
C THR A 143 5.06 -7.75 -3.25
N TYR A 144 6.13 -7.97 -2.49
CA TYR A 144 7.29 -8.76 -2.90
C TYR A 144 7.13 -10.16 -2.35
N SER A 145 7.47 -11.19 -3.13
CA SER A 145 7.34 -12.58 -2.70
C SER A 145 8.41 -13.45 -3.34
N ASP A 146 9.06 -14.27 -2.54
CA ASP A 146 9.96 -15.30 -3.00
C ASP A 146 9.21 -16.47 -3.64
N TYR A 147 7.92 -16.62 -3.28
CA TYR A 147 7.06 -17.65 -3.84
C TYR A 147 6.51 -17.28 -5.21
N LYS A 148 6.26 -18.29 -6.03
CA LYS A 148 5.61 -18.12 -7.33
C LYS A 148 4.14 -17.70 -7.14
N VAL A 149 3.82 -16.50 -7.57
CA VAL A 149 2.43 -15.99 -7.60
C VAL A 149 1.76 -16.41 -8.90
N SER A 150 0.64 -17.13 -8.81
CA SER A 150 -0.15 -17.59 -9.96
C SER A 150 -1.11 -16.53 -10.48
N GLU A 151 -1.72 -15.77 -9.57
CA GLU A 151 -2.67 -14.72 -9.88
C GLU A 151 -2.47 -13.51 -8.94
N ALA A 152 -2.71 -12.33 -9.48
CA ALA A 152 -2.69 -11.09 -8.71
C ALA A 152 -3.80 -10.15 -9.15
N SER A 153 -4.45 -9.49 -8.19
CA SER A 153 -5.55 -8.57 -8.46
C SER A 153 -5.51 -7.35 -7.55
N ARG A 154 -5.85 -6.21 -8.14
CA ARG A 154 -6.25 -5.02 -7.40
C ARG A 154 -7.76 -5.08 -7.18
N ILE A 155 -8.22 -5.03 -5.94
CA ILE A 155 -9.64 -5.04 -5.58
C ILE A 155 -9.97 -3.69 -4.93
N ALA A 156 -10.85 -2.91 -5.57
CA ALA A 156 -11.20 -1.58 -5.07
C ALA A 156 -11.93 -1.66 -3.73
N LEU A 157 -11.57 -0.77 -2.82
CA LEU A 157 -12.28 -0.54 -1.56
C LEU A 157 -13.27 0.64 -1.72
N PRO A 158 -14.31 0.72 -0.88
CA PRO A 158 -15.24 1.85 -0.89
C PRO A 158 -14.53 3.20 -0.77
N GLU A 159 -14.90 4.17 -1.61
CA GLU A 159 -14.39 5.53 -1.55
C GLU A 159 -14.96 6.28 -0.34
N SER A 160 -14.10 6.88 0.46
CA SER A 160 -14.51 7.66 1.65
C SER A 160 -14.96 9.07 1.32
N PHE A 161 -14.55 9.61 0.19
CA PHE A 161 -14.80 11.01 -0.18
C PHE A 161 -15.77 11.14 -1.34
N LYS A 162 -16.55 12.22 -1.32
CA LYS A 162 -17.48 12.58 -2.39
C LYS A 162 -16.84 13.60 -3.35
N TRP A 163 -17.45 13.77 -4.53
CA TRP A 163 -17.10 14.86 -5.44
C TRP A 163 -17.28 16.22 -4.74
N PRO A 164 -16.40 17.20 -4.93
CA PRO A 164 -15.23 17.18 -5.82
C PRO A 164 -13.95 16.60 -5.19
N VAL A 165 -13.89 16.38 -3.88
CA VAL A 165 -12.68 15.98 -3.14
C VAL A 165 -12.12 14.64 -3.65
N LYS A 166 -12.99 13.69 -4.00
CA LYS A 166 -12.59 12.37 -4.52
C LYS A 166 -11.75 12.42 -5.79
N THR A 167 -11.81 13.52 -6.58
CA THR A 167 -11.06 13.64 -7.84
C THR A 167 -9.55 13.70 -7.64
N CYS A 168 -9.10 14.14 -6.47
CA CYS A 168 -7.69 14.29 -6.10
C CYS A 168 -7.36 13.50 -4.83
N ASN A 169 -8.10 12.44 -4.54
CA ASN A 169 -7.92 11.64 -3.33
C ASN A 169 -7.65 10.17 -3.67
N LEU A 170 -7.29 9.40 -2.65
CA LEU A 170 -6.96 7.99 -2.77
C LEU A 170 -8.14 7.17 -3.30
N LYS A 171 -7.81 6.19 -4.13
CA LYS A 171 -8.69 5.10 -4.57
C LYS A 171 -8.19 3.82 -3.91
N ARG A 172 -8.43 3.73 -2.61
CA ARG A 172 -7.91 2.65 -1.78
C ARG A 172 -8.30 1.27 -2.32
N CYS A 173 -7.43 0.30 -2.15
CA CYS A 173 -7.62 -1.06 -2.65
C CYS A 173 -6.98 -2.10 -1.73
N MET A 174 -7.33 -3.36 -1.97
CA MET A 174 -6.56 -4.51 -1.55
C MET A 174 -5.73 -5.00 -2.73
N LEU A 175 -4.50 -5.37 -2.49
CA LEU A 175 -3.65 -6.12 -3.42
C LEU A 175 -3.70 -7.59 -3.00
N GLU A 176 -4.45 -8.39 -3.74
CA GLU A 176 -4.53 -9.83 -3.57
C GLU A 176 -3.49 -10.52 -4.42
N THR A 177 -2.77 -11.48 -3.85
CA THR A 177 -1.86 -12.39 -4.56
C THR A 177 -2.15 -13.82 -4.16
N ARG A 178 -2.11 -14.75 -5.13
CA ARG A 178 -2.42 -16.17 -4.94
C ARG A 178 -1.20 -17.03 -5.19
N ILE A 179 -0.90 -17.89 -4.26
CA ILE A 179 0.24 -18.80 -4.29
C ILE A 179 -0.29 -20.25 -4.20
N PRO A 180 -0.10 -21.07 -5.24
CA PRO A 180 -0.49 -22.47 -5.20
C PRO A 180 0.28 -23.23 -4.13
N ILE A 181 -0.42 -24.08 -3.36
CA ILE A 181 0.20 -24.93 -2.36
C ILE A 181 0.53 -26.28 -2.99
N LYS A 182 1.79 -26.66 -2.95
CA LYS A 182 2.26 -27.92 -3.55
C LYS A 182 1.56 -29.13 -2.91
N GLY A 183 0.97 -29.98 -3.73
CA GLY A 183 0.26 -31.17 -3.28
C GLY A 183 -1.15 -30.93 -2.75
N SER A 184 -1.70 -29.73 -2.96
CA SER A 184 -3.05 -29.35 -2.55
C SER A 184 -3.82 -28.73 -3.74
N ASP A 185 -5.16 -28.79 -3.68
CA ASP A 185 -6.07 -28.02 -4.54
C ASP A 185 -6.39 -26.63 -3.94
N LYS A 186 -5.79 -26.31 -2.80
CA LYS A 186 -5.94 -25.04 -2.10
C LYS A 186 -4.78 -24.10 -2.37
N GLU A 187 -5.05 -22.82 -2.12
CA GLU A 187 -4.10 -21.75 -2.33
C GLU A 187 -3.82 -21.02 -1.01
N LEU A 188 -2.64 -20.40 -0.95
CA LEU A 188 -2.35 -19.35 0.00
C LEU A 188 -2.71 -18.00 -0.64
N VAL A 189 -3.70 -17.32 -0.07
CA VAL A 189 -4.17 -16.00 -0.52
C VAL A 189 -3.62 -14.94 0.40
N LEU A 190 -2.78 -14.07 -0.14
CA LEU A 190 -2.15 -12.98 0.58
C LEU A 190 -2.82 -11.66 0.19
N ILE A 191 -3.19 -10.85 1.17
CA ILE A 191 -3.88 -9.57 0.97
C ILE A 191 -3.10 -8.46 1.65
N ASN A 192 -2.46 -7.61 0.84
CA ASN A 192 -1.85 -6.36 1.29
C ASN A 192 -2.87 -5.23 1.15
N PHE A 193 -3.00 -4.36 2.14
CA PHE A 193 -3.95 -3.25 2.12
C PHE A 193 -3.45 -2.02 2.89
N HIS A 194 -4.09 -0.89 2.63
CA HIS A 194 -3.94 0.33 3.41
C HIS A 194 -5.32 0.97 3.54
N LEU A 195 -5.93 0.88 4.73
CA LEU A 195 -7.27 1.37 4.99
C LEU A 195 -7.30 2.88 5.20
N GLU A 196 -8.50 3.46 5.21
CA GLU A 196 -8.70 4.90 5.35
C GLU A 196 -8.19 5.44 6.69
N ALA A 197 -7.53 6.60 6.64
CA ALA A 197 -6.95 7.28 7.80
C ALA A 197 -7.81 8.46 8.28
N TYR A 198 -8.31 9.27 7.36
CA TYR A 198 -8.74 10.66 7.62
C TYR A 198 -10.22 10.94 7.34
N ASP A 199 -11.07 9.91 7.38
CA ASP A 199 -12.51 10.10 7.24
C ASP A 199 -13.24 10.23 8.58
N SER A 200 -14.57 10.42 8.53
CA SER A 200 -15.44 10.44 9.72
C SER A 200 -15.63 9.08 10.39
N GLY A 201 -15.01 8.02 9.89
CA GLY A 201 -15.12 6.65 10.36
C GLY A 201 -16.02 5.75 9.51
N GLU A 202 -16.93 6.30 8.71
CA GLU A 202 -17.82 5.52 7.84
C GLU A 202 -17.06 4.76 6.75
N GLY A 203 -16.08 5.40 6.12
CA GLY A 203 -15.22 4.78 5.11
C GLY A 203 -14.37 3.66 5.70
N LYS A 204 -13.76 3.87 6.87
CA LYS A 204 -13.01 2.84 7.61
C LYS A 204 -13.88 1.60 7.87
N ILE A 205 -15.10 1.81 8.36
CA ILE A 205 -16.06 0.72 8.64
C ILE A 205 -16.43 -0.01 7.35
N ALA A 206 -16.74 0.73 6.27
CA ALA A 206 -17.09 0.15 4.99
C ALA A 206 -15.95 -0.68 4.40
N GLN A 207 -14.72 -0.15 4.41
CA GLN A 207 -13.53 -0.83 3.90
C GLN A 207 -13.21 -2.09 4.72
N ARG A 208 -13.27 -2.02 6.05
CA ARG A 208 -13.09 -3.18 6.93
C ARG A 208 -14.13 -4.28 6.66
N LYS A 209 -15.40 -3.92 6.41
CA LYS A 209 -16.43 -4.91 6.06
C LYS A 209 -16.09 -5.66 4.77
N VAL A 210 -15.56 -4.97 3.76
CA VAL A 210 -15.14 -5.61 2.50
C VAL A 210 -13.94 -6.53 2.74
N LEU A 211 -12.94 -6.10 3.51
CA LEU A 211 -11.80 -6.94 3.88
C LEU A 211 -12.26 -8.21 4.61
N VAL A 212 -13.07 -8.08 5.67
CA VAL A 212 -13.57 -9.22 6.45
C VAL A 212 -14.40 -10.17 5.60
N LYS A 213 -15.25 -9.63 4.70
CA LYS A 213 -16.01 -10.44 3.75
C LYS A 213 -15.09 -11.27 2.86
N LYS A 214 -14.05 -10.64 2.29
CA LYS A 214 -13.06 -11.33 1.46
C LYS A 214 -12.33 -12.44 2.21
N LEU A 215 -11.90 -12.19 3.43
CA LEU A 215 -11.26 -13.20 4.28
C LEU A 215 -12.17 -14.43 4.52
N LYS A 216 -13.46 -14.18 4.81
CA LYS A 216 -14.44 -15.25 5.02
C LYS A 216 -14.67 -16.05 3.74
N GLU A 217 -14.82 -15.38 2.59
CA GLU A 217 -15.01 -16.04 1.30
C GLU A 217 -13.86 -16.99 0.95
N GLU A 218 -12.61 -16.58 1.20
CA GLU A 218 -11.45 -17.43 0.95
C GLU A 218 -11.36 -18.59 1.96
N TYR A 219 -11.66 -18.32 3.23
CA TYR A 219 -11.75 -19.38 4.26
C TYR A 219 -12.83 -20.43 3.93
N GLU A 220 -14.00 -20.00 3.49
CA GLU A 220 -15.09 -20.90 3.11
C GLU A 220 -14.77 -21.78 1.89
N LYS A 221 -13.90 -21.30 0.99
CA LYS A 221 -13.33 -22.09 -0.12
C LYS A 221 -12.29 -23.11 0.36
N GLY A 222 -11.89 -23.04 1.62
CA GLY A 222 -10.85 -23.87 2.22
C GLY A 222 -9.42 -23.38 1.91
N ASN A 223 -9.27 -22.16 1.40
CA ASN A 223 -7.97 -21.55 1.18
C ASN A 223 -7.35 -21.07 2.50
N TYR A 224 -6.02 -21.01 2.52
CA TYR A 224 -5.29 -20.32 3.57
C TYR A 224 -5.26 -18.83 3.23
N VAL A 225 -5.66 -17.97 4.16
CA VAL A 225 -5.71 -16.54 3.89
C VAL A 225 -5.00 -15.74 4.97
N ILE A 226 -4.12 -14.85 4.55
CA ILE A 226 -3.37 -13.92 5.42
C ILE A 226 -3.56 -12.52 4.88
N ALA A 227 -3.96 -11.60 5.75
CA ALA A 227 -4.08 -10.20 5.43
C ALA A 227 -3.19 -9.37 6.36
N GLY A 228 -2.42 -8.47 5.78
CA GLY A 228 -1.54 -7.55 6.48
C GLY A 228 -1.48 -6.20 5.78
N GLY A 229 -1.15 -5.17 6.53
CA GLY A 229 -1.08 -3.83 5.98
C GLY A 229 -1.31 -2.76 7.04
N ASP A 230 -1.54 -1.54 6.59
CA ASP A 230 -1.85 -0.42 7.45
C ASP A 230 -3.36 -0.32 7.69
N PHE A 231 -3.79 -0.65 8.89
CA PHE A 231 -5.19 -0.57 9.31
C PHE A 231 -5.67 0.86 9.58
N ASN A 232 -4.76 1.79 9.87
CA ASN A 232 -5.07 3.13 10.39
C ASN A 232 -6.04 3.11 11.58
N GLN A 233 -5.99 2.05 12.36
CA GLN A 233 -6.85 1.81 13.52
C GLN A 233 -6.07 1.02 14.57
N THR A 234 -6.37 1.26 15.83
CA THR A 234 -5.95 0.42 16.95
C THR A 234 -6.98 -0.67 17.19
N PHE A 235 -6.54 -1.80 17.72
CA PHE A 235 -7.44 -2.86 18.18
C PHE A 235 -7.97 -2.54 19.57
N ASP A 236 -9.23 -2.92 19.82
CA ASP A 236 -9.83 -2.78 21.16
C ASP A 236 -9.01 -3.56 22.20
N GLY A 237 -8.76 -2.93 23.34
CA GLY A 237 -8.01 -3.54 24.44
C GLY A 237 -6.49 -3.53 24.29
N MET A 238 -5.93 -2.89 23.26
CA MET A 238 -4.50 -2.62 23.20
C MET A 238 -4.17 -1.31 23.91
N ASP A 239 -3.05 -1.30 24.63
CA ASP A 239 -2.49 -0.06 25.18
C ASP A 239 -2.17 0.89 24.04
N THR A 240 -2.74 2.09 24.06
CA THR A 240 -2.37 3.14 23.13
C THR A 240 -0.98 3.63 23.48
N TYR A 241 -0.09 3.68 22.51
CA TYR A 241 1.19 4.37 22.69
C TYR A 241 0.90 5.82 23.10
N PRO A 242 1.66 6.36 24.06
CA PRO A 242 1.46 7.75 24.48
C PRO A 242 1.68 8.66 23.26
N ILE A 243 0.64 9.41 22.91
CA ILE A 243 0.78 10.51 21.95
C ILE A 243 1.57 11.57 22.71
N HIS A 244 2.82 11.79 22.30
CA HIS A 244 3.59 12.89 22.84
C HIS A 244 2.95 14.19 22.35
N ASP A 245 2.45 15.00 23.26
CA ASP A 245 2.01 16.36 22.95
C ASP A 245 3.15 17.09 22.24
N LYS A 246 2.83 17.69 21.09
CA LYS A 246 3.78 18.48 20.28
C LYS A 246 4.01 19.83 20.89
#